data_dd5e2436c909d0d580376157dd772bcf
#
_entry.id   dd5e2436c909d0d580376157dd772bcf
#
_cell.length_a   1.000
_cell.length_b   1.000
_cell.length_c   1.000
_cell.angle_alpha   90.00
_cell.angle_beta   90.00
_cell.angle_gamma   90.00
#
_symmetry.space_group_name_H-M   'P 1'
#
loop_
_entity.id
_entity.type
_entity.pdbx_description
1 polymer ?
#
loop_
_entity_poly.entity_id
_entity_poly.type
_entity_poly.pdbx_seq_one_letter_code
_entity_poly.pdbx_strand_id
1 'polypeptide(L)'
;MKFSLFMMPLHHPTESPSLAFDRDISLIQLADELGYDECFIGEHHSGGWETMPAPEMALAKASALAHRIRLGTSVISVPFHHPYYVAERMAFLDHLTRGRAILGVGPCALVTDKVLFGLPNEKLYPMMAESVDIIVRLLESPEPIDYDGQFWQFKQMRLQLRSYQQPRLPMAIASSGNPISLELAGKYGMLFLSPAGKNVRNNQTKADQWQKVEAIAAKYGTATSRDNWRLATCVYLADSKEEAWRDVEASISRDMEYFAAIGLKAPYESYPGQPFSEITARSGADRRGWISGTPDDAIKQ
;
A
#
# COMPACT_ATOMS: atom_id res chain seq x y z
N MET A 1 17.93 -1.64 10.24
CA MET A 1 16.73 -2.09 9.47
C MET A 1 15.53 -1.40 10.08
N LYS A 2 14.53 -1.03 9.29
CA LYS A 2 13.26 -0.49 9.79
C LYS A 2 12.19 -1.55 9.65
N PHE A 3 11.28 -1.63 10.62
CA PHE A 3 10.16 -2.55 10.60
C PHE A 3 8.85 -1.79 10.46
N SER A 4 8.00 -2.28 9.57
CA SER A 4 6.69 -1.70 9.33
C SER A 4 5.62 -2.78 9.44
N LEU A 5 4.49 -2.45 10.06
CA LEU A 5 3.29 -3.26 9.98
C LEU A 5 2.54 -2.89 8.70
N PHE A 6 2.24 -3.86 7.84
CA PHE A 6 1.35 -3.66 6.70
C PHE A 6 0.09 -4.49 6.89
N MET A 7 -1.05 -3.83 6.86
CA MET A 7 -2.36 -4.44 7.07
C MET A 7 -3.20 -4.30 5.81
N MET A 8 -3.48 -5.44 5.17
CA MET A 8 -4.69 -5.58 4.35
C MET A 8 -5.76 -6.07 5.34
N PRO A 9 -6.74 -5.24 5.74
CA PRO A 9 -7.68 -5.62 6.81
C PRO A 9 -8.69 -6.66 6.31
N LEU A 10 -8.21 -7.88 6.17
CA LEU A 10 -8.98 -9.06 5.76
C LEU A 10 -9.78 -9.56 6.96
N HIS A 11 -11.09 -9.31 6.92
CA HIS A 11 -12.02 -9.73 7.96
C HIS A 11 -12.96 -10.79 7.39
N HIS A 12 -13.06 -11.94 8.07
CA HIS A 12 -14.00 -12.96 7.65
C HIS A 12 -15.43 -12.41 7.72
N PRO A 13 -16.29 -12.62 6.69
CA PRO A 13 -17.65 -12.04 6.65
C PRO A 13 -18.57 -12.40 7.82
N THR A 14 -18.24 -13.46 8.59
CA THR A 14 -18.99 -13.86 9.79
C THR A 14 -18.50 -13.18 11.07
N GLU A 15 -17.39 -12.44 11.03
CA GLU A 15 -16.91 -11.67 12.17
C GLU A 15 -17.76 -10.40 12.35
N SER A 16 -17.84 -9.93 13.59
CA SER A 16 -18.38 -8.59 13.87
C SER A 16 -17.43 -7.53 13.32
N PRO A 17 -17.83 -6.67 12.36
CA PRO A 17 -16.95 -5.65 11.79
C PRO A 17 -16.36 -4.72 12.86
N SER A 18 -17.18 -4.32 13.85
CA SER A 18 -16.72 -3.43 14.92
C SER A 18 -15.58 -4.04 15.75
N LEU A 19 -15.70 -5.34 16.10
CA LEU A 19 -14.65 -6.05 16.85
C LEU A 19 -13.39 -6.26 16.00
N ALA A 20 -13.58 -6.52 14.70
CA ALA A 20 -12.46 -6.65 13.76
C ALA A 20 -11.67 -5.33 13.66
N PHE A 21 -12.36 -4.19 13.51
CA PHE A 21 -11.71 -2.87 13.51
C PHE A 21 -11.04 -2.53 14.85
N ASP A 22 -11.64 -2.88 15.98
CA ASP A 22 -11.00 -2.66 17.29
C ASP A 22 -9.73 -3.51 17.44
N ARG A 23 -9.73 -4.75 16.91
CA ARG A 23 -8.53 -5.59 16.82
C ARG A 23 -7.45 -4.95 15.98
N ASP A 24 -7.79 -4.41 14.79
CA ASP A 24 -6.83 -3.73 13.91
C ASP A 24 -6.19 -2.53 14.59
N ILE A 25 -6.98 -1.70 15.28
CA ILE A 25 -6.44 -0.56 16.03
C ILE A 25 -5.53 -1.02 17.17
N SER A 26 -5.90 -2.11 17.88
CA SER A 26 -5.07 -2.69 18.94
C SER A 26 -3.74 -3.25 18.39
N LEU A 27 -3.72 -3.81 17.18
CA LEU A 27 -2.49 -4.23 16.52
C LEU A 27 -1.56 -3.07 16.19
N ILE A 28 -2.11 -1.92 15.78
CA ILE A 28 -1.30 -0.71 15.54
C ILE A 28 -0.70 -0.19 16.85
N GLN A 29 -1.48 -0.19 17.92
CA GLN A 29 -0.99 0.19 19.25
C GLN A 29 0.13 -0.75 19.71
N LEU A 30 -0.07 -2.06 19.57
CA LEU A 30 0.96 -3.05 19.91
C LEU A 30 2.24 -2.87 19.08
N ALA A 31 2.11 -2.58 17.78
CA ALA A 31 3.26 -2.30 16.93
C ALA A 31 4.03 -1.04 17.38
N ASP A 32 3.32 -0.01 17.84
CA ASP A 32 3.94 1.19 18.45
C ASP A 32 4.72 0.84 19.74
N GLU A 33 4.13 0.05 20.63
CA GLU A 33 4.73 -0.42 21.88
C GLU A 33 5.97 -1.30 21.63
N LEU A 34 5.91 -2.18 20.62
CA LEU A 34 7.00 -3.06 20.23
C LEU A 34 8.13 -2.36 19.47
N GLY A 35 7.97 -1.09 19.12
CA GLY A 35 9.02 -0.32 18.49
C GLY A 35 9.04 -0.34 16.97
N TYR A 36 7.96 -0.73 16.30
CA TYR A 36 7.84 -0.60 14.85
C TYR A 36 7.93 0.87 14.41
N ASP A 37 8.54 1.09 13.25
CA ASP A 37 8.76 2.44 12.72
C ASP A 37 7.52 3.00 12.03
N GLU A 38 6.77 2.15 11.32
CA GLU A 38 5.66 2.55 10.47
C GLU A 38 4.53 1.52 10.49
N CYS A 39 3.29 2.00 10.28
CA CYS A 39 2.13 1.16 9.99
C CYS A 39 1.46 1.65 8.72
N PHE A 40 1.06 0.72 7.85
CA PHE A 40 0.36 1.01 6.60
C PHE A 40 -0.94 0.21 6.53
N ILE A 41 -2.04 0.88 6.11
CA ILE A 41 -3.37 0.27 5.93
C ILE A 41 -3.84 0.47 4.49
N GLY A 42 -4.40 -0.58 3.88
CA GLY A 42 -4.98 -0.56 2.54
C GLY A 42 -6.43 -0.06 2.50
N GLU A 43 -6.90 0.30 1.30
CA GLU A 43 -8.27 0.71 0.97
C GLU A 43 -8.89 -0.27 0.00
N HIS A 44 -10.09 -0.79 0.33
CA HIS A 44 -10.94 -1.54 -0.58
C HIS A 44 -12.42 -1.27 -0.32
N HIS A 45 -13.24 -1.42 -1.38
CA HIS A 45 -14.67 -1.08 -1.37
C HIS A 45 -15.57 -2.28 -1.67
N SER A 46 -14.99 -3.43 -2.03
CA SER A 46 -15.72 -4.62 -2.47
C SER A 46 -14.99 -5.90 -2.09
N GLY A 47 -15.47 -7.05 -2.59
CA GLY A 47 -14.84 -8.34 -2.32
C GLY A 47 -15.31 -9.00 -1.01
N GLY A 48 -15.91 -8.25 -0.08
CA GLY A 48 -16.56 -8.76 1.13
C GLY A 48 -15.64 -9.06 2.32
N TRP A 49 -14.32 -9.16 2.12
CA TRP A 49 -13.35 -9.42 3.20
C TRP A 49 -12.53 -8.20 3.58
N GLU A 50 -12.19 -7.36 2.61
CA GLU A 50 -11.40 -6.15 2.84
C GLU A 50 -12.34 -4.96 3.07
N THR A 51 -12.76 -4.77 4.31
CA THR A 51 -13.86 -3.87 4.69
C THR A 51 -13.38 -2.47 5.13
N MET A 52 -12.23 -2.02 4.64
CA MET A 52 -11.64 -0.71 4.98
C MET A 52 -11.76 0.29 3.81
N PRO A 53 -12.84 1.07 3.74
CA PRO A 53 -13.05 1.99 2.61
C PRO A 53 -12.32 3.32 2.74
N ALA A 54 -11.81 3.66 3.94
CA ALA A 54 -11.17 4.93 4.23
C ALA A 54 -10.06 4.73 5.29
N PRO A 55 -8.87 4.29 4.86
CA PRO A 55 -7.76 3.99 5.77
C PRO A 55 -7.35 5.20 6.62
N GLU A 56 -7.48 6.43 6.10
CA GLU A 56 -7.18 7.64 6.85
C GLU A 56 -8.07 7.84 8.09
N MET A 57 -9.31 7.34 8.08
CA MET A 57 -10.18 7.38 9.25
C MET A 57 -9.71 6.41 10.34
N ALA A 58 -9.30 5.20 9.97
CA ALA A 58 -8.71 4.23 10.89
C ALA A 58 -7.40 4.75 11.48
N LEU A 59 -6.54 5.35 10.65
CA LEU A 59 -5.28 5.96 11.09
C LEU A 59 -5.52 7.16 12.03
N ALA A 60 -6.56 7.95 11.80
CA ALA A 60 -6.95 9.03 12.71
C ALA A 60 -7.36 8.49 14.10
N LYS A 61 -8.17 7.39 14.15
CA LYS A 61 -8.50 6.70 15.40
C LYS A 61 -7.25 6.14 16.08
N ALA A 62 -6.38 5.46 15.32
CA ALA A 62 -5.15 4.88 15.84
C ALA A 62 -4.19 5.93 16.40
N SER A 63 -4.14 7.13 15.82
CA SER A 63 -3.23 8.20 16.24
C SER A 63 -3.45 8.69 17.67
N ALA A 64 -4.64 8.47 18.22
CA ALA A 64 -4.96 8.78 19.61
C ALA A 64 -4.40 7.74 20.61
N LEU A 65 -4.04 6.55 20.15
CA LEU A 65 -3.57 5.43 20.96
C LEU A 65 -2.10 5.07 20.70
N ALA A 66 -1.61 5.33 19.50
CA ALA A 66 -0.24 5.09 19.08
C ALA A 66 0.49 6.44 18.90
N HIS A 67 1.61 6.66 19.61
CA HIS A 67 2.17 8.00 19.79
C HIS A 67 3.52 8.21 19.07
N ARG A 68 4.19 7.14 18.62
CA ARG A 68 5.52 7.18 18.03
C ARG A 68 5.52 6.69 16.57
N ILE A 69 4.83 5.59 16.30
CA ILE A 69 4.78 4.95 14.99
C ILE A 69 4.23 5.91 13.92
N ARG A 70 4.83 5.89 12.73
CA ARG A 70 4.31 6.64 11.58
C ARG A 70 3.13 5.90 10.97
N LEU A 71 2.13 6.63 10.52
CA LEU A 71 0.83 6.11 10.09
C LEU A 71 0.61 6.42 8.63
N GLY A 72 0.60 5.40 7.80
CA GLY A 72 0.52 5.51 6.34
C GLY A 72 -0.67 4.78 5.73
N THR A 73 -1.15 5.30 4.61
CA THR A 73 -2.04 4.54 3.73
C THR A 73 -1.23 3.68 2.77
N SER A 74 -1.72 2.49 2.44
CA SER A 74 -1.09 1.61 1.45
C SER A 74 -2.11 0.69 0.78
N VAL A 75 -2.90 1.35 -0.02
CA VAL A 75 -2.86 2.71 -0.55
C VAL A 75 -4.22 3.38 -0.43
N ILE A 76 -4.29 4.71 -0.67
CA ILE A 76 -5.50 5.34 -1.19
C ILE A 76 -5.52 5.09 -2.71
N SER A 77 -6.61 4.52 -3.22
CA SER A 77 -6.82 4.27 -4.65
C SER A 77 -7.24 5.57 -5.35
N VAL A 78 -6.26 6.45 -5.59
CA VAL A 78 -6.52 7.83 -6.02
C VAL A 78 -7.38 8.00 -7.28
N PRO A 79 -7.51 7.03 -8.22
CA PRO A 79 -8.49 7.15 -9.30
C PRO A 79 -9.95 7.18 -8.84
N PHE A 80 -10.26 6.75 -7.63
CA PHE A 80 -11.62 6.76 -7.08
C PHE A 80 -11.96 8.04 -6.34
N HIS A 81 -10.97 8.93 -6.15
CA HIS A 81 -11.11 10.13 -5.32
C HIS A 81 -10.77 11.39 -6.10
N HIS A 82 -11.45 12.48 -5.78
CA HIS A 82 -11.01 13.80 -6.25
C HIS A 82 -9.68 14.15 -5.56
N PRO A 83 -8.62 14.52 -6.30
CA PRO A 83 -7.27 14.72 -5.74
C PRO A 83 -7.21 15.81 -4.66
N TYR A 84 -8.09 16.82 -4.73
CA TYR A 84 -8.20 17.84 -3.69
C TYR A 84 -8.54 17.24 -2.33
N TYR A 85 -9.58 16.38 -2.27
CA TYR A 85 -10.01 15.78 -1.01
C TYR A 85 -8.95 14.84 -0.45
N VAL A 86 -8.19 14.15 -1.29
CA VAL A 86 -7.07 13.32 -0.82
C VAL A 86 -6.02 14.20 -0.17
N ALA A 87 -5.59 15.28 -0.84
CA ALA A 87 -4.60 16.20 -0.30
C ALA A 87 -5.08 16.86 1.01
N GLU A 88 -6.33 17.34 1.04
CA GLU A 88 -6.92 18.02 2.21
C GLU A 88 -7.02 17.09 3.43
N ARG A 89 -7.60 15.89 3.26
CA ARG A 89 -7.75 14.91 4.35
C ARG A 89 -6.41 14.44 4.89
N MET A 90 -5.43 14.23 4.01
CA MET A 90 -4.11 13.79 4.43
C MET A 90 -3.29 14.91 5.09
N ALA A 91 -3.45 16.15 4.67
CA ALA A 91 -2.89 17.30 5.39
C ALA A 91 -3.52 17.42 6.79
N PHE A 92 -4.83 17.22 6.91
CA PHE A 92 -5.51 17.20 8.21
C PHE A 92 -5.03 16.04 9.10
N LEU A 93 -4.92 14.83 8.56
CA LEU A 93 -4.35 13.69 9.29
C LEU A 93 -2.92 13.96 9.75
N ASP A 94 -2.12 14.66 8.95
CA ASP A 94 -0.76 15.02 9.31
C ASP A 94 -0.70 15.91 10.57
N HIS A 95 -1.64 16.84 10.73
CA HIS A 95 -1.81 17.61 11.97
C HIS A 95 -2.29 16.76 13.14
N LEU A 96 -3.29 15.90 12.95
CA LEU A 96 -3.80 15.01 13.98
C LEU A 96 -2.69 14.08 14.52
N THR A 97 -1.82 13.62 13.64
CA THR A 97 -0.68 12.74 13.98
C THR A 97 0.56 13.52 14.42
N ARG A 98 0.54 14.86 14.36
CA ARG A 98 1.70 15.73 14.64
C ARG A 98 2.94 15.37 13.82
N GLY A 99 2.76 15.22 12.49
CA GLY A 99 3.84 14.96 11.55
C GLY A 99 4.23 13.50 11.41
N ARG A 100 3.34 12.56 11.71
CA ARG A 100 3.59 11.11 11.54
C ARG A 100 2.83 10.50 10.36
N ALA A 101 2.02 11.28 9.63
CA ALA A 101 1.26 10.78 8.49
C ALA A 101 2.16 10.51 7.27
N ILE A 102 1.80 9.49 6.50
CA ILE A 102 2.37 9.16 5.18
C ILE A 102 1.20 8.94 4.21
N LEU A 103 1.20 9.63 3.07
CA LEU A 103 0.23 9.39 2.00
C LEU A 103 0.74 8.33 1.03
N GLY A 104 0.27 7.12 1.15
CA GLY A 104 0.50 6.08 0.14
C GLY A 104 -0.61 6.05 -0.91
N VAL A 105 -0.22 6.03 -2.17
CA VAL A 105 -1.12 6.09 -3.33
C VAL A 105 -0.96 4.88 -4.25
N GLY A 106 -2.03 4.52 -4.94
CA GLY A 106 -2.02 3.45 -5.92
C GLY A 106 -3.18 3.55 -6.92
N PRO A 107 -3.15 2.68 -7.97
CA PRO A 107 -4.16 2.70 -9.03
C PRO A 107 -5.41 1.88 -8.71
N CYS A 108 -5.46 1.15 -7.63
CA CYS A 108 -6.36 0.04 -7.29
C CYS A 108 -5.89 -1.34 -7.79
N ALA A 109 -5.98 -2.34 -6.93
CA ALA A 109 -5.65 -3.72 -7.25
C ALA A 109 -6.88 -4.57 -7.58
N LEU A 110 -7.97 -4.46 -6.81
CA LEU A 110 -9.14 -5.35 -6.92
C LEU A 110 -9.93 -5.10 -8.22
N VAL A 111 -10.24 -6.19 -8.92
CA VAL A 111 -11.07 -6.13 -10.12
C VAL A 111 -12.51 -5.71 -9.77
N THR A 112 -13.02 -6.17 -8.63
CA THR A 112 -14.36 -5.85 -8.15
C THR A 112 -14.53 -4.37 -7.82
N ASP A 113 -13.53 -3.71 -7.25
CA ASP A 113 -13.54 -2.25 -7.03
C ASP A 113 -13.62 -1.48 -8.35
N LYS A 114 -12.86 -1.90 -9.36
CA LYS A 114 -12.88 -1.28 -10.69
C LYS A 114 -14.25 -1.36 -11.35
N VAL A 115 -14.92 -2.51 -11.20
CA VAL A 115 -16.29 -2.71 -11.70
C VAL A 115 -17.27 -1.83 -10.92
N LEU A 116 -17.14 -1.79 -9.59
CA LEU A 116 -17.99 -0.96 -8.72
C LEU A 116 -17.95 0.52 -9.12
N PHE A 117 -16.77 1.05 -9.40
CA PHE A 117 -16.58 2.46 -9.79
C PHE A 117 -16.67 2.71 -11.30
N GLY A 118 -16.87 1.68 -12.12
CA GLY A 118 -17.00 1.81 -13.57
C GLY A 118 -15.73 2.32 -14.26
N LEU A 119 -14.56 2.08 -13.66
CA LEU A 119 -13.28 2.55 -14.19
C LEU A 119 -12.55 1.44 -14.97
N PRO A 120 -12.33 1.61 -16.27
CA PRO A 120 -11.58 0.65 -17.08
C PRO A 120 -10.09 0.68 -16.75
N ASN A 121 -9.44 -0.48 -16.88
CA ASN A 121 -8.03 -0.66 -16.48
C ASN A 121 -7.07 0.32 -17.14
N GLU A 122 -7.31 0.69 -18.40
CA GLU A 122 -6.47 1.61 -19.17
C GLU A 122 -6.46 3.03 -18.64
N LYS A 123 -7.49 3.44 -17.88
CA LYS A 123 -7.57 4.78 -17.28
C LYS A 123 -6.88 4.88 -15.91
N LEU A 124 -6.73 3.78 -15.19
CA LEU A 124 -6.31 3.80 -13.79
C LEU A 124 -4.93 4.41 -13.58
N TYR A 125 -3.93 3.96 -14.33
CA TYR A 125 -2.57 4.48 -14.19
C TYR A 125 -2.41 5.92 -14.70
N PRO A 126 -2.96 6.30 -15.86
CA PRO A 126 -2.96 7.70 -16.29
C PRO A 126 -3.67 8.63 -15.31
N MET A 127 -4.83 8.23 -14.79
CA MET A 127 -5.59 9.00 -13.81
C MET A 127 -4.86 9.11 -12.47
N MET A 128 -4.20 8.03 -12.03
CA MET A 128 -3.31 8.07 -10.86
C MET A 128 -2.16 9.06 -11.06
N ALA A 129 -1.51 9.03 -12.22
CA ALA A 129 -0.39 9.94 -12.50
C ALA A 129 -0.81 11.41 -12.43
N GLU A 130 -1.95 11.75 -13.04
CA GLU A 130 -2.50 13.10 -13.02
C GLU A 130 -2.93 13.49 -11.60
N SER A 131 -3.61 12.62 -10.87
CA SER A 131 -4.00 12.87 -9.49
C SER A 131 -2.80 13.09 -8.56
N VAL A 132 -1.72 12.32 -8.71
CA VAL A 132 -0.50 12.48 -7.91
C VAL A 132 0.19 13.83 -8.21
N ASP A 133 0.27 14.25 -9.47
CA ASP A 133 0.81 15.56 -9.84
C ASP A 133 0.03 16.71 -9.15
N ILE A 134 -1.29 16.63 -9.20
CA ILE A 134 -2.17 17.60 -8.54
C ILE A 134 -1.98 17.60 -7.03
N ILE A 135 -1.96 16.44 -6.39
CA ILE A 135 -1.79 16.28 -4.94
C ILE A 135 -0.45 16.89 -4.49
N VAL A 136 0.64 16.57 -5.18
CA VAL A 136 1.96 17.15 -4.88
C VAL A 136 1.92 18.67 -4.98
N ARG A 137 1.38 19.21 -6.07
CA ARG A 137 1.28 20.66 -6.26
C ARG A 137 0.42 21.34 -5.21
N LEU A 138 -0.71 20.76 -4.83
CA LEU A 138 -1.57 21.28 -3.76
C LEU A 138 -0.90 21.29 -2.39
N LEU A 139 -0.12 20.25 -2.07
CA LEU A 139 0.55 20.13 -0.80
C LEU A 139 1.77 21.04 -0.67
N GLU A 140 2.47 21.32 -1.78
CA GLU A 140 3.69 22.13 -1.80
C GLU A 140 3.43 23.62 -2.05
N SER A 141 2.44 23.98 -2.88
CA SER A 141 2.18 25.37 -3.25
C SER A 141 1.44 26.14 -2.15
N PRO A 142 1.94 27.29 -1.73
CA PRO A 142 1.19 28.23 -0.89
C PRO A 142 0.15 29.01 -1.71
N GLU A 143 0.34 29.10 -3.03
CA GLU A 143 -0.52 29.85 -3.94
C GLU A 143 -1.57 28.96 -4.59
N PRO A 144 -2.72 29.53 -5.00
CA PRO A 144 -3.71 28.80 -5.78
C PRO A 144 -3.11 28.24 -7.08
N ILE A 145 -3.55 27.05 -7.47
CA ILE A 145 -3.14 26.42 -8.72
C ILE A 145 -4.31 26.29 -9.68
N ASP A 146 -4.04 26.52 -10.96
CA ASP A 146 -4.91 26.15 -12.07
C ASP A 146 -4.44 24.83 -12.64
N TYR A 147 -5.38 23.99 -13.05
CA TYR A 147 -5.11 22.71 -13.68
C TYR A 147 -6.10 22.44 -14.80
N ASP A 148 -5.59 22.04 -15.96
CA ASP A 148 -6.39 21.65 -17.14
C ASP A 148 -5.78 20.35 -17.69
N GLY A 149 -6.25 19.22 -17.14
CA GLY A 149 -5.77 17.89 -17.46
C GLY A 149 -6.78 17.05 -18.22
N GLN A 150 -6.46 15.79 -18.42
CA GLN A 150 -7.33 14.83 -19.09
C GLN A 150 -8.51 14.41 -18.21
N PHE A 151 -8.31 14.28 -16.91
CA PHE A 151 -9.29 13.75 -15.97
C PHE A 151 -9.80 14.84 -15.01
N TRP A 152 -8.99 15.83 -14.72
CA TRP A 152 -9.26 16.85 -13.72
C TRP A 152 -9.09 18.25 -14.30
N GLN A 153 -10.06 19.13 -14.03
CA GLN A 153 -10.02 20.52 -14.45
C GLN A 153 -10.51 21.41 -13.31
N PHE A 154 -9.71 22.41 -12.93
CA PHE A 154 -10.09 23.38 -11.92
C PHE A 154 -9.26 24.66 -12.02
N LYS A 155 -9.76 25.73 -11.38
CA LYS A 155 -9.06 27.02 -11.29
C LYS A 155 -9.00 27.50 -9.86
N GLN A 156 -7.92 28.20 -9.51
CA GLN A 156 -7.71 28.83 -8.22
C GLN A 156 -7.86 27.89 -7.03
N MET A 157 -7.50 26.60 -7.23
CA MET A 157 -7.61 25.59 -6.18
C MET A 157 -6.43 25.71 -5.21
N ARG A 158 -6.73 25.74 -3.92
CA ARG A 158 -5.75 25.89 -2.84
C ARG A 158 -6.23 25.15 -1.59
N LEU A 159 -5.32 24.48 -0.89
CA LEU A 159 -5.62 23.93 0.45
C LEU A 159 -5.73 25.06 1.48
N GLN A 160 -6.74 25.01 2.34
CA GLN A 160 -6.85 25.92 3.49
C GLN A 160 -5.83 25.53 4.58
N LEU A 161 -5.62 24.22 4.76
CA LEU A 161 -4.69 23.66 5.73
C LEU A 161 -3.53 22.99 4.98
N ARG A 162 -2.32 23.49 5.18
CA ARG A 162 -1.10 22.87 4.65
C ARG A 162 -0.67 21.71 5.54
N SER A 163 0.19 20.82 5.02
CA SER A 163 0.78 19.74 5.84
C SER A 163 1.51 20.29 7.07
N TYR A 164 1.47 19.54 8.15
CA TYR A 164 2.32 19.77 9.33
C TYR A 164 3.80 19.58 8.96
N GLN A 165 4.11 18.52 8.22
CA GLN A 165 5.45 18.28 7.68
C GLN A 165 5.70 19.16 6.44
N GLN A 166 6.93 19.69 6.31
CA GLN A 166 7.30 20.60 5.23
C GLN A 166 8.41 20.00 4.35
N PRO A 167 8.43 20.26 3.04
CA PRO A 167 7.48 21.07 2.24
C PRO A 167 6.10 20.42 2.08
N ARG A 168 5.95 19.12 2.33
CA ARG A 168 4.72 18.33 2.38
C ARG A 168 4.92 17.09 3.25
N LEU A 169 3.83 16.42 3.63
CA LEU A 169 3.93 15.09 4.23
C LEU A 169 4.59 14.11 3.25
N PRO A 170 5.33 13.11 3.74
CA PRO A 170 5.92 12.09 2.88
C PRO A 170 4.84 11.34 2.11
N MET A 171 5.15 11.05 0.86
CA MET A 171 4.30 10.24 0.01
C MET A 171 4.94 8.88 -0.30
N ALA A 172 4.10 7.89 -0.50
CA ALA A 172 4.50 6.54 -0.87
C ALA A 172 3.71 6.08 -2.10
N ILE A 173 4.26 5.19 -2.90
CA ILE A 173 3.57 4.60 -4.05
C ILE A 173 3.74 3.09 -4.06
N ALA A 174 2.62 2.36 -4.20
CA ALA A 174 2.66 0.92 -4.33
C ALA A 174 2.89 0.50 -5.79
N SER A 175 3.82 -0.42 -6.00
CA SER A 175 4.10 -0.94 -7.33
C SER A 175 4.68 -2.34 -7.33
N SER A 176 4.30 -3.12 -8.32
CA SER A 176 4.95 -4.37 -8.71
C SER A 176 5.81 -4.22 -9.98
N GLY A 177 6.22 -3.00 -10.31
CA GLY A 177 7.10 -2.70 -11.46
C GLY A 177 6.41 -2.03 -12.66
N ASN A 178 5.21 -1.45 -12.48
CA ASN A 178 4.58 -0.65 -13.53
C ASN A 178 5.40 0.61 -13.84
N PRO A 179 5.66 0.93 -15.11
CA PRO A 179 6.49 2.09 -15.50
C PRO A 179 6.02 3.43 -14.94
N ILE A 180 4.69 3.67 -14.92
CA ILE A 180 4.11 4.93 -14.41
C ILE A 180 4.38 5.05 -12.91
N SER A 181 4.21 3.96 -12.14
CA SER A 181 4.52 3.99 -10.71
C SER A 181 6.01 4.22 -10.43
N LEU A 182 6.90 3.61 -11.23
CA LEU A 182 8.35 3.84 -11.12
C LEU A 182 8.71 5.29 -11.45
N GLU A 183 8.09 5.87 -12.49
CA GLU A 183 8.29 7.27 -12.86
C GLU A 183 7.87 8.21 -11.73
N LEU A 184 6.69 8.02 -11.13
CA LEU A 184 6.21 8.83 -10.02
C LEU A 184 7.09 8.68 -8.77
N ALA A 185 7.54 7.45 -8.45
CA ALA A 185 8.43 7.20 -7.33
C ALA A 185 9.72 8.03 -7.45
N GLY A 186 10.39 7.96 -8.60
CA GLY A 186 11.62 8.70 -8.87
C GLY A 186 11.39 10.20 -9.00
N LYS A 187 10.38 10.62 -9.77
CA LYS A 187 10.08 12.05 -10.03
C LYS A 187 9.82 12.83 -8.74
N TYR A 188 9.12 12.25 -7.77
CA TYR A 188 8.71 12.93 -6.55
C TYR A 188 9.44 12.46 -5.28
N GLY A 189 10.45 11.59 -5.42
CA GLY A 189 11.21 11.06 -4.27
C GLY A 189 10.32 10.31 -3.27
N MET A 190 9.31 9.54 -3.77
CA MET A 190 8.35 8.85 -2.92
C MET A 190 8.96 7.60 -2.29
N LEU A 191 8.41 7.19 -1.14
CA LEU A 191 8.64 5.85 -0.61
C LEU A 191 8.09 4.83 -1.62
N PHE A 192 8.88 3.80 -1.91
CA PHE A 192 8.53 2.77 -2.88
C PHE A 192 8.06 1.52 -2.15
N LEU A 193 6.77 1.22 -2.23
CA LEU A 193 6.14 0.08 -1.57
C LEU A 193 6.00 -1.07 -2.58
N SER A 194 6.60 -2.22 -2.29
CA SER A 194 6.47 -3.36 -3.19
C SER A 194 6.33 -4.69 -2.44
N PRO A 195 5.59 -5.68 -2.99
CA PRO A 195 5.57 -7.01 -2.42
C PRO A 195 6.95 -7.68 -2.56
N ALA A 196 7.36 -8.49 -1.59
CA ALA A 196 8.63 -9.22 -1.64
C ALA A 196 8.64 -10.29 -2.75
N GLY A 197 7.48 -10.87 -3.06
CA GLY A 197 7.33 -11.93 -4.07
C GLY A 197 7.80 -11.54 -5.48
N LYS A 198 8.05 -12.55 -6.28
CA LYS A 198 8.49 -12.38 -7.69
C LYS A 198 7.31 -11.95 -8.57
N ASN A 199 7.57 -11.05 -9.53
CA ASN A 199 6.57 -10.71 -10.53
C ASN A 199 6.82 -11.51 -11.82
N VAL A 200 5.91 -12.45 -12.14
CA VAL A 200 6.03 -13.29 -13.34
C VAL A 200 5.60 -12.58 -14.63
N ARG A 201 4.87 -11.47 -14.53
CA ARG A 201 4.27 -10.83 -15.70
C ARG A 201 5.23 -9.91 -16.44
N ASN A 202 6.18 -9.28 -15.77
CA ASN A 202 7.09 -8.31 -16.38
C ASN A 202 8.57 -8.71 -16.34
N ASN A 203 8.88 -9.89 -15.86
CA ASN A 203 10.23 -10.46 -15.75
C ASN A 203 11.29 -9.51 -15.13
N GLN A 204 10.85 -8.55 -14.32
CA GLN A 204 11.73 -7.58 -13.65
C GLN A 204 12.10 -8.08 -12.26
N THR A 205 13.38 -8.03 -11.93
CA THR A 205 13.83 -8.23 -10.54
C THR A 205 13.53 -7.01 -9.69
N LYS A 206 13.60 -7.16 -8.38
CA LYS A 206 13.50 -6.02 -7.46
C LYS A 206 14.64 -5.02 -7.69
N ALA A 207 15.85 -5.53 -7.97
CA ALA A 207 17.01 -4.69 -8.31
C ALA A 207 16.75 -3.85 -9.55
N ASP A 208 16.20 -4.44 -10.64
CA ASP A 208 15.86 -3.70 -11.86
C ASP A 208 14.85 -2.58 -11.61
N GLN A 209 13.83 -2.85 -10.78
CA GLN A 209 12.84 -1.84 -10.41
C GLN A 209 13.48 -0.68 -9.67
N TRP A 210 14.35 -0.97 -8.71
CA TRP A 210 15.03 0.05 -7.93
C TRP A 210 16.00 0.89 -8.77
N GLN A 211 16.80 0.25 -9.63
CA GLN A 211 17.69 0.96 -10.56
C GLN A 211 16.95 1.96 -11.45
N LYS A 212 15.73 1.59 -11.90
CA LYS A 212 14.87 2.51 -12.67
C LYS A 212 14.43 3.70 -11.83
N VAL A 213 14.03 3.48 -10.58
CA VAL A 213 13.64 4.57 -9.66
C VAL A 213 14.83 5.52 -9.44
N GLU A 214 16.03 4.99 -9.21
CA GLU A 214 17.26 5.80 -9.05
C GLU A 214 17.59 6.61 -10.30
N ALA A 215 17.51 6.00 -11.48
CA ALA A 215 17.75 6.69 -12.75
C ALA A 215 16.75 7.82 -13.02
N ILE A 216 15.45 7.57 -12.69
CA ILE A 216 14.41 8.58 -12.80
C ILE A 216 14.62 9.71 -11.78
N ALA A 217 14.96 9.39 -10.54
CA ALA A 217 15.26 10.39 -9.52
C ALA A 217 16.42 11.30 -9.94
N ALA A 218 17.48 10.72 -10.49
CA ALA A 218 18.61 11.48 -11.03
C ALA A 218 18.17 12.41 -12.19
N LYS A 219 17.29 11.96 -13.08
CA LYS A 219 16.73 12.76 -14.19
C LYS A 219 15.97 13.98 -13.69
N TYR A 220 15.22 13.86 -12.59
CA TYR A 220 14.41 14.94 -12.03
C TYR A 220 15.12 15.73 -10.91
N GLY A 221 16.35 15.35 -10.53
CA GLY A 221 17.09 16.00 -9.46
C GLY A 221 16.52 15.76 -8.07
N THR A 222 15.74 14.69 -7.89
CA THR A 222 15.15 14.30 -6.60
C THR A 222 16.08 13.37 -5.83
N ALA A 223 16.09 13.51 -4.50
CA ALA A 223 16.84 12.61 -3.64
C ALA A 223 16.07 11.29 -3.43
N THR A 224 16.76 10.17 -3.60
CA THR A 224 16.25 8.85 -3.24
C THR A 224 17.37 7.99 -2.65
N SER A 225 17.00 7.03 -1.81
CA SER A 225 17.92 6.02 -1.26
C SER A 225 17.17 4.74 -1.00
N ARG A 226 17.87 3.62 -0.79
CA ARG A 226 17.25 2.35 -0.43
C ARG A 226 16.45 2.42 0.88
N ASP A 227 16.71 3.41 1.73
CA ASP A 227 15.90 3.68 2.91
C ASP A 227 14.45 4.11 2.58
N ASN A 228 14.20 4.51 1.32
CA ASN A 228 12.86 4.81 0.82
C ASN A 228 12.12 3.57 0.30
N TRP A 229 12.75 2.41 0.30
CA TRP A 229 12.12 1.19 -0.20
C TRP A 229 11.54 0.33 0.94
N ARG A 230 10.28 -0.08 0.81
CA ARG A 230 9.59 -0.99 1.71
C ARG A 230 9.23 -2.26 0.95
N LEU A 231 9.59 -3.41 1.54
CA LEU A 231 9.24 -4.73 1.02
C LEU A 231 8.20 -5.36 1.95
N ALA A 232 7.00 -5.62 1.42
CA ALA A 232 5.92 -6.24 2.16
C ALA A 232 5.96 -7.76 1.97
N THR A 233 5.98 -8.50 3.08
CA THR A 233 5.86 -9.96 3.11
C THR A 233 5.08 -10.41 4.34
N CYS A 234 4.48 -11.59 4.29
CA CYS A 234 3.92 -12.24 5.47
C CYS A 234 5.02 -13.00 6.19
N VAL A 235 5.06 -12.86 7.52
CA VAL A 235 6.00 -13.57 8.38
C VAL A 235 5.22 -14.27 9.49
N TYR A 236 5.44 -15.57 9.65
CA TYR A 236 4.90 -16.35 10.77
C TYR A 236 6.00 -17.18 11.40
N LEU A 237 6.22 -17.00 12.68
CA LEU A 237 7.31 -17.67 13.42
C LEU A 237 6.73 -18.60 14.49
N ALA A 238 7.37 -19.77 14.64
CA ALA A 238 7.08 -20.75 15.68
C ALA A 238 8.38 -21.41 16.15
N ASP A 239 8.29 -22.34 17.08
CA ASP A 239 9.46 -23.06 17.63
C ASP A 239 10.08 -24.02 16.61
N SER A 240 9.32 -24.45 15.59
CA SER A 240 9.82 -25.25 14.48
C SER A 240 9.18 -24.83 13.15
N LYS A 241 9.83 -25.20 12.05
CA LYS A 241 9.34 -24.95 10.69
C LYS A 241 8.06 -25.72 10.37
N GLU A 242 7.98 -26.96 10.88
CA GLU A 242 6.82 -27.83 10.74
C GLU A 242 5.62 -27.27 11.49
N GLU A 243 5.83 -26.75 12.68
CA GLU A 243 4.81 -26.10 13.48
C GLU A 243 4.29 -24.83 12.81
N ALA A 244 5.22 -23.93 12.43
CA ALA A 244 4.87 -22.70 11.72
C ALA A 244 4.01 -22.98 10.48
N TRP A 245 4.39 -24.02 9.71
CA TRP A 245 3.65 -24.40 8.52
C TRP A 245 2.26 -24.95 8.85
N ARG A 246 2.15 -25.87 9.80
CA ARG A 246 0.88 -26.44 10.27
C ARG A 246 -0.13 -25.36 10.68
N ASP A 247 0.37 -24.31 11.34
CA ASP A 247 -0.48 -23.23 11.86
C ASP A 247 -1.02 -22.32 10.78
N VAL A 248 -0.28 -22.10 9.68
CA VAL A 248 -0.66 -21.12 8.64
C VAL A 248 -1.28 -21.73 7.40
N GLU A 249 -1.10 -23.03 7.12
CA GLU A 249 -1.50 -23.66 5.85
C GLU A 249 -3.00 -23.46 5.52
N ALA A 250 -3.86 -23.67 6.52
CA ALA A 250 -5.31 -23.49 6.34
C ALA A 250 -5.69 -22.02 6.09
N SER A 251 -4.98 -21.08 6.70
CA SER A 251 -5.20 -19.64 6.48
C SER A 251 -4.72 -19.21 5.10
N ILE A 252 -3.58 -19.70 4.66
CA ILE A 252 -3.06 -19.46 3.31
C ILE A 252 -4.02 -19.99 2.24
N SER A 253 -4.55 -21.20 2.43
CA SER A 253 -5.52 -21.80 1.50
C SER A 253 -6.78 -20.94 1.37
N ARG A 254 -7.32 -20.46 2.47
CA ARG A 254 -8.49 -19.55 2.48
C ARG A 254 -8.22 -18.21 1.82
N ASP A 255 -7.05 -17.63 2.08
CA ASP A 255 -6.61 -16.38 1.44
C ASP A 255 -6.51 -16.56 -0.09
N MET A 256 -5.93 -17.66 -0.55
CA MET A 256 -5.83 -17.99 -1.98
C MET A 256 -7.21 -18.19 -2.62
N GLU A 257 -8.13 -18.90 -1.95
CA GLU A 257 -9.49 -19.09 -2.44
C GLU A 257 -10.25 -17.77 -2.54
N TYR A 258 -10.13 -16.91 -1.53
CA TYR A 258 -10.70 -15.56 -1.56
C TYR A 258 -10.17 -14.74 -2.75
N PHE A 259 -8.86 -14.63 -2.90
CA PHE A 259 -8.28 -13.87 -4.00
C PHE A 259 -8.62 -14.46 -5.38
N ALA A 260 -8.72 -15.78 -5.50
CA ALA A 260 -9.17 -16.42 -6.74
C ALA A 260 -10.63 -16.07 -7.04
N ALA A 261 -11.51 -16.08 -6.03
CA ALA A 261 -12.93 -15.76 -6.19
C ALA A 261 -13.19 -14.33 -6.66
N ILE A 262 -12.35 -13.37 -6.23
CA ILE A 262 -12.43 -11.96 -6.67
C ILE A 262 -11.58 -11.65 -7.91
N GLY A 263 -11.08 -12.69 -8.61
CA GLY A 263 -10.32 -12.53 -9.86
C GLY A 263 -8.86 -12.11 -9.70
N LEU A 264 -8.29 -12.16 -8.50
CA LEU A 264 -6.92 -11.73 -8.19
C LEU A 264 -6.00 -12.91 -7.85
N LYS A 265 -5.98 -13.96 -8.68
CA LYS A 265 -5.11 -15.13 -8.46
C LYS A 265 -3.64 -14.93 -8.86
N ALA A 266 -3.35 -13.93 -9.70
CA ALA A 266 -2.03 -13.71 -10.27
C ALA A 266 -0.86 -13.62 -9.27
N PRO A 267 -1.02 -13.10 -8.03
CA PRO A 267 0.05 -13.10 -7.03
C PRO A 267 0.54 -14.49 -6.63
N TYR A 268 -0.26 -15.53 -6.83
CA TYR A 268 0.04 -16.92 -6.46
C TYR A 268 0.54 -17.77 -7.67
N GLU A 269 0.36 -17.27 -8.89
CA GLU A 269 0.76 -17.97 -10.10
C GLU A 269 2.29 -18.07 -10.24
N SER A 270 2.82 -19.24 -10.55
CA SER A 270 4.23 -19.45 -10.89
C SER A 270 4.54 -19.09 -12.34
N TYR A 271 3.52 -19.13 -13.20
CA TYR A 271 3.55 -18.66 -14.59
C TYR A 271 2.19 -18.06 -14.95
N PRO A 272 2.13 -17.13 -15.93
CA PRO A 272 0.88 -16.48 -16.31
C PRO A 272 -0.18 -17.48 -16.79
N GLY A 273 -1.38 -17.42 -16.18
CA GLY A 273 -2.51 -18.29 -16.55
C GLY A 273 -2.48 -19.69 -15.91
N GLN A 274 -1.62 -19.94 -14.91
CA GLN A 274 -1.61 -21.21 -14.18
C GLN A 274 -3.01 -21.54 -13.66
N PRO A 275 -3.52 -22.79 -13.87
CA PRO A 275 -4.77 -23.22 -13.27
C PRO A 275 -4.74 -23.15 -11.74
N PHE A 276 -5.80 -22.65 -11.13
CA PHE A 276 -5.84 -22.53 -9.66
C PHE A 276 -5.70 -23.88 -8.95
N SER A 277 -6.22 -24.96 -9.56
CA SER A 277 -6.09 -26.33 -9.03
C SER A 277 -4.65 -26.84 -8.95
N GLU A 278 -3.70 -26.21 -9.64
CA GLU A 278 -2.28 -26.56 -9.60
C GLU A 278 -1.51 -25.75 -8.55
N ILE A 279 -2.13 -24.77 -7.92
CA ILE A 279 -1.51 -23.90 -6.91
C ILE A 279 -1.79 -24.48 -5.54
N THR A 280 -0.74 -24.96 -4.87
CA THR A 280 -0.83 -25.39 -3.46
C THR A 280 -0.58 -24.22 -2.52
N ALA A 281 -1.02 -24.31 -1.26
CA ALA A 281 -0.71 -23.30 -0.25
C ALA A 281 0.81 -23.04 -0.14
N ARG A 282 1.63 -24.10 -0.19
CA ARG A 282 3.10 -23.99 -0.16
C ARG A 282 3.63 -23.23 -1.38
N SER A 283 3.27 -23.64 -2.59
CA SER A 283 3.74 -22.97 -3.80
C SER A 283 3.28 -21.51 -3.89
N GLY A 284 2.06 -21.22 -3.42
CA GLY A 284 1.55 -19.85 -3.32
C GLY A 284 2.31 -18.99 -2.33
N ALA A 285 2.61 -19.52 -1.15
CA ALA A 285 3.41 -18.83 -0.13
C ALA A 285 4.84 -18.56 -0.61
N ASP A 286 5.51 -19.57 -1.18
CA ASP A 286 6.86 -19.44 -1.75
C ASP A 286 6.88 -18.39 -2.88
N ARG A 287 5.86 -18.39 -3.71
CA ARG A 287 5.71 -17.42 -4.80
C ARG A 287 5.58 -15.98 -4.31
N ARG A 288 4.87 -15.77 -3.22
CA ARG A 288 4.71 -14.45 -2.57
C ARG A 288 5.91 -14.06 -1.71
N GLY A 289 6.89 -14.95 -1.52
CA GLY A 289 8.05 -14.71 -0.68
C GLY A 289 7.68 -14.67 0.80
N TRP A 290 6.67 -15.44 1.23
CA TRP A 290 6.28 -15.53 2.63
C TRP A 290 7.33 -16.30 3.43
N ILE A 291 7.54 -15.87 4.67
CA ILE A 291 8.49 -16.44 5.59
C ILE A 291 7.70 -17.20 6.65
N SER A 292 7.91 -18.52 6.71
CA SER A 292 7.30 -19.40 7.73
C SER A 292 8.36 -20.32 8.31
N GLY A 293 8.62 -20.23 9.62
CA GLY A 293 9.65 -21.02 10.28
C GLY A 293 10.05 -20.47 11.64
N THR A 294 11.29 -20.72 12.02
CA THR A 294 11.88 -20.21 13.25
C THR A 294 12.39 -18.77 13.07
N PRO A 295 12.68 -18.02 14.15
CA PRO A 295 13.37 -16.73 14.03
C PRO A 295 14.69 -16.82 13.23
N ASP A 296 15.45 -17.89 13.38
CA ASP A 296 16.69 -18.09 12.61
C ASP A 296 16.44 -18.31 11.11
N ASP A 297 15.32 -18.94 10.73
CA ASP A 297 14.93 -19.08 9.33
C ASP A 297 14.57 -17.70 8.73
N ALA A 298 13.88 -16.87 9.49
CA ALA A 298 13.54 -15.53 9.04
C ALA A 298 14.76 -14.61 8.86
N ILE A 299 15.75 -14.73 9.73
CA ILE A 299 17.00 -13.93 9.65
C ILE A 299 17.84 -14.32 8.43
N LYS A 300 17.79 -15.59 7.99
CA LYS A 300 18.56 -16.10 6.85
C LYS A 300 17.97 -15.73 5.48
N GLN A 301 16.72 -15.34 5.41
CA GLN A 301 16.02 -14.96 4.17
C GLN A 301 16.10 -13.45 3.90
#